data_6155bea76c8f93e8058be7848c44efe7
#
_entry.id   6155bea76c8f93e8058be7848c44efe7
#
_cell.length_a   1.000
_cell.length_b   1.000
_cell.length_c   1.000
_cell.angle_alpha   90.00
_cell.angle_beta   90.00
_cell.angle_gamma   90.00
#
_symmetry.space_group_name_H-M   'P 1'
#
loop_
_entity.id
_entity.type
_entity.pdbx_description
1 polymer ?
#
loop_
_entity_poly.entity_id
_entity_poly.type
_entity_poly.pdbx_seq_one_letter_code
_entity_poly.pdbx_strand_id
1 'polypeptide(L)'
;VVGFAARKTLSGALSGFVILFSRPFEVGDWIAVGDREGIVTDVTLYNTQIRTFNEEHVLVPNDEVTGNEVVNFTKTDRLRLTTDVGVDYDADVTTAARVATEAMDGCDAVNETPSPDVIRHRFDDSAVVLRLRYWIQPPTIQRKWTAQNAVIEAVKKAFEREGVGIPFPQRELSHRTDVDRTESNDSTSRVVSPRTDSAAPTESTGASDSAAPPADRSPGAADRTDTGEST
;
A
#
# COMPACT_ATOMS: atom_id res chain seq x y z
N VAL A 1 1.29 -43.27 14.53
CA VAL A 1 0.66 -42.47 13.45
C VAL A 1 -0.77 -42.08 13.81
N VAL A 2 -1.62 -42.98 14.33
CA VAL A 2 -3.01 -42.68 14.70
C VAL A 2 -3.14 -41.58 15.79
N GLY A 3 -2.24 -41.58 16.78
CA GLY A 3 -2.24 -40.56 17.85
C GLY A 3 -1.96 -39.12 17.39
N PHE A 4 -1.27 -38.93 16.27
CA PHE A 4 -0.99 -37.59 15.74
C PHE A 4 -2.20 -36.98 15.01
N ALA A 5 -2.96 -37.82 14.28
CA ALA A 5 -4.20 -37.37 13.60
C ALA A 5 -5.31 -37.01 14.61
N ALA A 6 -5.47 -37.83 15.67
CA ALA A 6 -6.41 -37.57 16.74
C ALA A 6 -6.11 -36.25 17.51
N ARG A 7 -4.83 -35.88 17.67
CA ARG A 7 -4.40 -34.67 18.36
C ARG A 7 -4.89 -33.39 17.68
N LYS A 8 -4.81 -33.32 16.34
CA LYS A 8 -5.24 -32.14 15.58
C LYS A 8 -6.74 -31.93 15.64
N THR A 9 -7.51 -33.02 15.53
CA THR A 9 -8.97 -32.96 15.63
C THR A 9 -9.44 -32.54 17.03
N LEU A 10 -8.79 -33.06 18.07
CA LEU A 10 -9.09 -32.68 19.44
C LEU A 10 -8.71 -31.23 19.76
N SER A 11 -7.61 -30.74 19.21
CA SER A 11 -7.16 -29.34 19.34
C SER A 11 -8.21 -28.38 18.77
N GLY A 12 -8.70 -28.62 17.54
CA GLY A 12 -9.73 -27.80 16.91
C GLY A 12 -11.02 -27.73 17.71
N ALA A 13 -11.48 -28.89 18.23
CA ALA A 13 -12.68 -28.96 19.06
C ALA A 13 -12.49 -28.19 20.39
N LEU A 14 -11.34 -28.35 21.04
CA LEU A 14 -11.04 -27.63 22.28
C LEU A 14 -10.96 -26.12 22.04
N SER A 15 -10.33 -25.70 20.96
CA SER A 15 -10.26 -24.29 20.56
C SER A 15 -11.65 -23.73 20.28
N GLY A 16 -12.50 -24.48 19.56
CA GLY A 16 -13.90 -24.10 19.32
C GLY A 16 -14.70 -23.96 20.63
N PHE A 17 -14.51 -24.86 21.58
CA PHE A 17 -15.15 -24.75 22.90
C PHE A 17 -14.66 -23.46 23.64
N VAL A 18 -13.37 -23.16 23.60
CA VAL A 18 -12.81 -21.93 24.19
C VAL A 18 -13.42 -20.69 23.56
N ILE A 19 -13.53 -20.64 22.22
CA ILE A 19 -14.13 -19.50 21.52
C ILE A 19 -15.61 -19.33 21.91
N LEU A 20 -16.38 -20.41 21.90
CA LEU A 20 -17.81 -20.39 22.23
C LEU A 20 -18.08 -20.03 23.69
N PHE A 21 -17.17 -20.38 24.62
CA PHE A 21 -17.32 -20.09 26.03
C PHE A 21 -16.80 -18.69 26.42
N SER A 22 -15.60 -18.31 25.95
CA SER A 22 -14.97 -17.02 26.30
C SER A 22 -15.46 -15.85 25.44
N ARG A 23 -16.06 -16.13 24.28
CA ARG A 23 -16.63 -15.17 23.33
C ARG A 23 -15.71 -13.95 23.07
N PRO A 24 -14.50 -14.17 22.58
CA PRO A 24 -13.63 -13.07 22.21
C PRO A 24 -14.23 -12.22 21.08
N PHE A 25 -15.07 -12.84 20.25
CA PHE A 25 -15.90 -12.24 19.21
C PHE A 25 -17.23 -13.02 19.08
N GLU A 26 -18.21 -12.44 18.42
CA GLU A 26 -19.53 -12.99 18.17
C GLU A 26 -19.87 -12.93 16.68
N VAL A 27 -20.92 -13.67 16.28
CA VAL A 27 -21.47 -13.58 14.92
C VAL A 27 -21.95 -12.14 14.67
N GLY A 28 -21.51 -11.56 13.56
CA GLY A 28 -21.73 -10.16 13.20
C GLY A 28 -20.55 -9.25 13.50
N ASP A 29 -19.56 -9.68 14.28
CA ASP A 29 -18.37 -8.88 14.56
C ASP A 29 -17.47 -8.78 13.33
N TRP A 30 -16.88 -7.62 13.19
CA TRP A 30 -15.79 -7.38 12.24
C TRP A 30 -14.46 -7.70 12.93
N ILE A 31 -13.80 -8.74 12.42
CA ILE A 31 -12.53 -9.22 12.98
C ILE A 31 -11.45 -9.34 11.90
N ALA A 32 -10.19 -9.31 12.36
CA ALA A 32 -9.06 -9.78 11.59
C ALA A 32 -8.36 -10.92 12.32
N VAL A 33 -8.01 -11.98 11.58
CA VAL A 33 -7.27 -13.15 12.08
C VAL A 33 -6.13 -13.42 11.09
N GLY A 34 -4.89 -13.15 11.51
CA GLY A 34 -3.75 -13.14 10.59
C GLY A 34 -3.98 -12.17 9.43
N ASP A 35 -3.86 -12.65 8.20
CA ASP A 35 -4.03 -11.82 6.98
C ASP A 35 -5.50 -11.74 6.50
N ARG A 36 -6.45 -12.28 7.25
CA ARG A 36 -7.86 -12.36 6.86
C ARG A 36 -8.70 -11.41 7.69
N GLU A 37 -9.44 -10.54 7.00
CA GLU A 37 -10.31 -9.53 7.61
C GLU A 37 -11.73 -9.68 7.05
N GLY A 38 -12.75 -9.61 7.91
CA GLY A 38 -14.15 -9.68 7.50
C GLY A 38 -15.13 -9.79 8.67
N ILE A 39 -16.37 -10.09 8.34
CA ILE A 39 -17.47 -10.25 9.29
C ILE A 39 -17.63 -11.73 9.63
N VAL A 40 -17.70 -12.05 10.91
CA VAL A 40 -18.01 -13.39 11.40
C VAL A 40 -19.45 -13.73 11.03
N THR A 41 -19.65 -14.79 10.25
CA THR A 41 -20.99 -15.24 9.84
C THR A 41 -21.48 -16.44 10.64
N ASP A 42 -20.56 -17.27 11.13
CA ASP A 42 -20.89 -18.45 11.96
C ASP A 42 -19.67 -18.89 12.78
N VAL A 43 -19.91 -19.50 13.93
CA VAL A 43 -18.88 -20.11 14.78
C VAL A 43 -19.32 -21.51 15.15
N THR A 44 -18.68 -22.52 14.55
CA THR A 44 -18.94 -23.94 14.82
C THR A 44 -17.91 -24.49 15.81
N LEU A 45 -18.04 -25.76 16.17
CA LEU A 45 -17.09 -26.44 17.04
C LEU A 45 -15.66 -26.52 16.42
N TYR A 46 -15.56 -26.63 15.10
CA TYR A 46 -14.29 -26.88 14.40
C TYR A 46 -13.75 -25.70 13.62
N ASN A 47 -14.61 -24.79 13.17
CA ASN A 47 -14.23 -23.66 12.37
C ASN A 47 -15.06 -22.41 12.67
N THR A 48 -14.46 -21.25 12.40
CA THR A 48 -15.10 -19.96 12.35
C THR A 48 -15.26 -19.55 10.89
N GLN A 49 -16.44 -19.12 10.49
CA GLN A 49 -16.74 -18.65 9.15
C GLN A 49 -16.65 -17.13 9.12
N ILE A 50 -15.87 -16.60 8.17
CA ILE A 50 -15.68 -15.17 7.97
C ILE A 50 -16.10 -14.85 6.54
N ARG A 51 -16.91 -13.81 6.37
CA ARG A 51 -17.21 -13.23 5.07
C ARG A 51 -16.33 -12.00 4.88
N THR A 52 -15.43 -12.06 3.91
CA THR A 52 -14.54 -10.94 3.56
C THR A 52 -15.33 -9.79 2.93
N PHE A 53 -14.70 -8.63 2.80
CA PHE A 53 -15.32 -7.48 2.13
C PHE A 53 -15.40 -7.62 0.61
N ASN A 54 -14.77 -8.66 0.04
CA ASN A 54 -14.94 -9.08 -1.36
C ASN A 54 -16.06 -10.12 -1.53
N GLU A 55 -16.90 -10.33 -0.50
CA GLU A 55 -17.99 -11.32 -0.47
C GLU A 55 -17.51 -12.78 -0.52
N GLU A 56 -16.25 -13.05 -0.18
CA GLU A 56 -15.70 -14.41 -0.11
C GLU A 56 -16.05 -15.05 1.24
N HIS A 57 -16.43 -16.32 1.23
CA HIS A 57 -16.62 -17.11 2.44
C HIS A 57 -15.35 -17.87 2.78
N VAL A 58 -14.74 -17.54 3.90
CA VAL A 58 -13.51 -18.16 4.41
C VAL A 58 -13.84 -18.98 5.66
N LEU A 59 -13.46 -20.25 5.64
CA LEU A 59 -13.55 -21.13 6.82
C LEU A 59 -12.16 -21.20 7.46
N VAL A 60 -12.05 -20.68 8.66
CA VAL A 60 -10.80 -20.69 9.43
C VAL A 60 -10.91 -21.74 10.52
N PRO A 61 -10.04 -22.76 10.57
CA PRO A 61 -10.01 -23.73 11.67
C PRO A 61 -9.84 -23.03 13.02
N ASN A 62 -10.58 -23.47 14.05
CA ASN A 62 -10.56 -22.78 15.35
C ASN A 62 -9.21 -22.86 16.07
N ASP A 63 -8.40 -23.88 15.78
CA ASP A 63 -7.01 -23.96 16.28
C ASP A 63 -6.11 -22.91 15.64
N GLU A 64 -6.38 -22.53 14.38
CA GLU A 64 -5.70 -21.40 13.72
C GLU A 64 -6.15 -20.05 14.31
N VAL A 65 -7.45 -19.88 14.55
CA VAL A 65 -8.00 -18.67 15.19
C VAL A 65 -7.41 -18.46 16.58
N THR A 66 -7.36 -19.49 17.43
CA THR A 66 -6.81 -19.38 18.79
C THR A 66 -5.29 -19.33 18.84
N GLY A 67 -4.62 -19.78 17.79
CA GLY A 67 -3.16 -19.75 17.64
C GLY A 67 -2.61 -18.43 17.10
N ASN A 68 -3.47 -17.56 16.56
CA ASN A 68 -3.08 -16.27 16.03
C ASN A 68 -3.66 -15.10 16.86
N GLU A 69 -3.14 -13.91 16.62
CA GLU A 69 -3.74 -12.68 17.13
C GLU A 69 -5.09 -12.43 16.47
N VAL A 70 -6.10 -12.14 17.27
CA VAL A 70 -7.43 -11.76 16.80
C VAL A 70 -7.68 -10.30 17.13
N VAL A 71 -7.85 -9.48 16.11
CA VAL A 71 -8.25 -8.08 16.27
C VAL A 71 -9.76 -7.99 16.06
N ASN A 72 -10.49 -7.52 17.07
CA ASN A 72 -11.93 -7.28 16.96
C ASN A 72 -12.18 -5.76 16.87
N PHE A 73 -12.67 -5.30 15.72
CA PHE A 73 -12.92 -3.89 15.45
C PHE A 73 -14.26 -3.39 16.00
N THR A 74 -15.20 -4.31 16.27
CA THR A 74 -16.55 -3.99 16.74
C THR A 74 -16.75 -4.14 18.25
N LYS A 75 -15.79 -4.76 18.94
CA LYS A 75 -15.86 -4.99 20.39
C LYS A 75 -16.01 -3.70 21.20
N THR A 76 -15.46 -2.60 20.68
CA THR A 76 -15.65 -1.25 21.24
C THR A 76 -16.65 -0.50 20.38
N ASP A 77 -17.45 0.37 21.00
CA ASP A 77 -18.50 1.11 20.31
C ASP A 77 -17.99 2.07 19.24
N ARG A 78 -16.70 2.33 19.20
CA ARG A 78 -16.06 3.27 18.29
C ARG A 78 -14.69 2.77 17.81
N LEU A 79 -14.34 3.15 16.59
CA LEU A 79 -13.05 2.83 15.97
C LEU A 79 -12.33 4.12 15.60
N ARG A 80 -11.04 4.21 15.95
CA ARG A 80 -10.17 5.29 15.47
C ARG A 80 -9.62 4.93 14.10
N LEU A 81 -9.79 5.84 13.16
CA LEU A 81 -9.18 5.79 11.84
C LEU A 81 -8.01 6.75 11.74
N THR A 82 -7.09 6.43 10.85
CA THR A 82 -5.95 7.30 10.55
C THR A 82 -5.79 7.44 9.04
N THR A 83 -5.49 8.67 8.60
CA THR A 83 -5.18 8.98 7.21
C THR A 83 -3.96 9.88 7.19
N ASP A 84 -2.95 9.53 6.42
CA ASP A 84 -1.75 10.36 6.27
C ASP A 84 -1.92 11.29 5.07
N VAL A 85 -1.52 12.56 5.24
CA VAL A 85 -1.46 13.55 4.17
C VAL A 85 -0.12 14.26 4.21
N GLY A 86 0.53 14.37 3.04
CA GLY A 86 1.78 15.15 2.89
C GLY A 86 1.47 16.61 2.62
N VAL A 87 2.22 17.51 3.27
CA VAL A 87 2.24 18.92 2.97
C VAL A 87 3.64 19.34 2.54
N ASP A 88 3.72 20.37 1.72
CA ASP A 88 5.01 20.88 1.21
C ASP A 88 5.93 21.31 2.36
N TYR A 89 7.24 21.19 2.17
CA TYR A 89 8.24 21.65 3.15
C TYR A 89 8.17 23.15 3.41
N ASP A 90 7.77 23.93 2.40
CA ASP A 90 7.58 25.38 2.50
C ASP A 90 6.24 25.77 3.15
N ALA A 91 5.33 24.83 3.37
CA ALA A 91 4.04 25.10 3.99
C ALA A 91 4.17 25.31 5.50
N ASP A 92 3.36 26.20 6.06
CA ASP A 92 3.22 26.28 7.51
C ASP A 92 2.44 25.07 8.05
N VAL A 93 3.20 24.14 8.63
CA VAL A 93 2.68 22.88 9.21
C VAL A 93 1.64 23.15 10.31
N THR A 94 1.72 24.28 11.02
CA THR A 94 0.77 24.63 12.08
C THR A 94 -0.56 25.04 11.49
N THR A 95 -0.53 25.88 10.47
CA THR A 95 -1.73 26.26 9.70
C THR A 95 -2.35 25.04 9.01
N ALA A 96 -1.54 24.20 8.35
CA ALA A 96 -2.01 22.98 7.71
C ALA A 96 -2.71 22.04 8.70
N ALA A 97 -2.14 21.82 9.88
CA ALA A 97 -2.75 20.98 10.92
C ALA A 97 -4.09 21.55 11.42
N ARG A 98 -4.17 22.88 11.65
CA ARG A 98 -5.40 23.54 12.06
C ARG A 98 -6.48 23.40 10.99
N VAL A 99 -6.16 23.71 9.74
CA VAL A 99 -7.09 23.63 8.60
C VAL A 99 -7.61 22.20 8.43
N ALA A 100 -6.73 21.21 8.54
CA ALA A 100 -7.13 19.79 8.46
C ALA A 100 -8.07 19.39 9.61
N THR A 101 -7.80 19.86 10.84
CA THR A 101 -8.67 19.59 12.01
C THR A 101 -10.07 20.19 11.79
N GLU A 102 -10.14 21.47 11.43
CA GLU A 102 -11.40 22.15 11.14
C GLU A 102 -12.20 21.48 10.00
N ALA A 103 -11.49 21.00 8.97
CA ALA A 103 -12.12 20.28 7.88
C ALA A 103 -12.70 18.93 8.32
N MET A 104 -12.03 18.20 9.22
CA MET A 104 -12.54 16.95 9.79
C MET A 104 -13.73 17.17 10.72
N ASP A 105 -13.70 18.21 11.55
CA ASP A 105 -14.82 18.57 12.43
C ASP A 105 -16.12 18.87 11.65
N GLY A 106 -16.00 19.34 10.42
CA GLY A 106 -17.14 19.57 9.53
C GLY A 106 -17.68 18.32 8.80
N CYS A 107 -17.14 17.12 9.07
CA CYS A 107 -17.56 15.90 8.40
C CYS A 107 -18.61 15.13 9.21
N ASP A 108 -19.85 15.02 8.73
CA ASP A 108 -20.93 14.25 9.37
C ASP A 108 -20.60 12.76 9.62
N ALA A 109 -19.67 12.21 8.85
CA ALA A 109 -19.25 10.83 8.98
C ALA A 109 -18.23 10.60 10.12
N VAL A 110 -17.68 11.66 10.71
CA VAL A 110 -16.71 11.67 11.80
C VAL A 110 -17.41 11.98 13.11
N ASN A 111 -17.01 11.32 14.19
CA ASN A 111 -17.57 11.58 15.50
C ASN A 111 -17.02 12.90 16.07
N GLU A 112 -17.90 13.68 16.70
CA GLU A 112 -17.53 14.89 17.44
C GLU A 112 -16.78 14.55 18.75
N THR A 113 -17.06 13.40 19.35
CA THR A 113 -16.45 12.96 20.61
C THR A 113 -15.95 11.51 20.52
N PRO A 114 -14.65 11.27 20.65
CA PRO A 114 -13.55 12.26 20.74
C PRO A 114 -13.43 13.09 19.46
N SER A 115 -13.07 14.36 19.61
CA SER A 115 -12.83 15.22 18.45
C SER A 115 -11.65 14.71 17.60
N PRO A 116 -11.69 14.91 16.28
CA PRO A 116 -10.57 14.61 15.41
C PRO A 116 -9.35 15.47 15.79
N ASP A 117 -8.17 14.94 15.54
CA ASP A 117 -6.91 15.64 15.78
C ASP A 117 -5.88 15.34 14.70
N VAL A 118 -4.87 16.19 14.64
CA VAL A 118 -3.78 16.06 13.66
C VAL A 118 -2.45 16.03 14.39
N ILE A 119 -1.67 14.99 14.14
CA ILE A 119 -0.30 14.91 14.63
C ILE A 119 0.70 15.07 13.48
N ARG A 120 1.81 15.74 13.76
CA ARG A 120 2.97 15.83 12.88
C ARG A 120 3.70 14.49 12.99
N HIS A 121 3.65 13.69 11.90
CA HIS A 121 4.02 12.28 12.00
C HIS A 121 5.48 12.02 11.66
N ARG A 122 5.91 12.43 10.49
CA ARG A 122 7.29 12.25 10.02
C ARG A 122 7.62 13.21 8.88
N PHE A 123 8.92 13.31 8.60
CA PHE A 123 9.42 13.85 7.34
C PHE A 123 9.49 12.70 6.31
N ASP A 124 9.12 12.96 5.08
CA ASP A 124 9.20 12.06 3.95
C ASP A 124 10.04 12.71 2.84
N ASP A 125 10.39 11.97 1.77
CA ASP A 125 11.32 12.44 0.72
C ASP A 125 10.95 13.81 0.13
N SER A 126 9.66 14.13 0.01
CA SER A 126 9.18 15.36 -0.60
C SER A 126 8.07 16.05 0.21
N ALA A 127 7.82 15.62 1.44
CA ALA A 127 6.69 16.10 2.24
C ALA A 127 6.94 16.04 3.74
N VAL A 128 6.27 16.93 4.48
CA VAL A 128 6.02 16.75 5.91
C VAL A 128 4.70 16.02 6.05
N VAL A 129 4.71 14.81 6.62
CA VAL A 129 3.52 13.98 6.76
C VAL A 129 2.75 14.34 8.02
N LEU A 130 1.51 14.74 7.85
CA LEU A 130 0.53 14.93 8.90
C LEU A 130 -0.34 13.67 8.98
N ARG A 131 -0.56 13.16 10.18
CA ARG A 131 -1.47 12.06 10.45
C ARG A 131 -2.76 12.58 11.02
N LEU A 132 -3.82 12.46 10.25
CA LEU A 132 -5.19 12.78 10.62
C LEU A 132 -5.74 11.61 11.42
N ARG A 133 -6.27 11.87 12.61
CA ARG A 133 -6.89 10.87 13.48
C ARG A 133 -8.33 11.27 13.75
N TYR A 134 -9.25 10.38 13.48
CA TYR A 134 -10.69 10.61 13.67
C TYR A 134 -11.39 9.32 14.04
N TRP A 135 -12.58 9.42 14.57
CA TRP A 135 -13.34 8.27 15.09
C TRP A 135 -14.65 8.11 14.36
N ILE A 136 -15.05 6.85 14.21
CA ILE A 136 -16.36 6.46 13.69
C ILE A 136 -17.14 5.67 14.73
N GLN A 137 -18.47 5.82 14.72
CA GLN A 137 -19.41 5.09 15.57
C GLN A 137 -20.77 4.97 14.86
N PRO A 138 -21.33 3.74 14.70
CA PRO A 138 -20.73 2.45 15.04
C PRO A 138 -19.56 2.08 14.12
N PRO A 139 -18.64 1.20 14.57
CA PRO A 139 -17.51 0.75 13.79
C PRO A 139 -17.94 -0.29 12.74
N THR A 140 -18.37 0.18 11.57
CA THR A 140 -18.71 -0.67 10.42
C THR A 140 -17.80 -0.35 9.24
N ILE A 141 -17.60 -1.33 8.37
CA ILE A 141 -16.75 -1.14 7.19
C ILE A 141 -17.29 -0.07 6.24
N GLN A 142 -18.61 0.00 6.05
CA GLN A 142 -19.25 1.03 5.22
C GLN A 142 -18.98 2.41 5.80
N ARG A 143 -19.12 2.57 7.13
CA ARG A 143 -18.85 3.83 7.78
C ARG A 143 -17.38 4.22 7.73
N LYS A 144 -16.45 3.23 7.84
CA LYS A 144 -15.01 3.45 7.63
C LYS A 144 -14.75 4.08 6.27
N TRP A 145 -15.25 3.48 5.20
CA TRP A 145 -15.02 3.99 3.85
C TRP A 145 -15.68 5.35 3.60
N THR A 146 -16.92 5.52 4.10
CA THR A 146 -17.62 6.81 3.99
C THR A 146 -16.85 7.92 4.70
N ALA A 147 -16.42 7.67 5.93
CA ALA A 147 -15.65 8.65 6.71
C ALA A 147 -14.29 8.95 6.08
N GLN A 148 -13.59 7.92 5.61
CA GLN A 148 -12.29 8.09 4.97
C GLN A 148 -12.39 8.94 3.69
N ASN A 149 -13.37 8.67 2.83
CA ASN A 149 -13.60 9.45 1.62
C ASN A 149 -14.01 10.91 1.95
N ALA A 150 -14.90 11.09 2.91
CA ALA A 150 -15.33 12.42 3.33
C ALA A 150 -14.19 13.27 3.89
N VAL A 151 -13.34 12.67 4.73
CA VAL A 151 -12.16 13.34 5.31
C VAL A 151 -11.16 13.72 4.23
N ILE A 152 -10.81 12.78 3.32
CA ILE A 152 -9.87 13.06 2.23
C ILE A 152 -10.38 14.23 1.36
N GLU A 153 -11.66 14.20 1.00
CA GLU A 153 -12.28 15.25 0.16
C GLU A 153 -12.33 16.59 0.89
N ALA A 154 -12.75 16.61 2.17
CA ALA A 154 -12.86 17.83 2.96
C ALA A 154 -11.50 18.48 3.19
N VAL A 155 -10.50 17.70 3.58
CA VAL A 155 -9.14 18.19 3.82
C VAL A 155 -8.50 18.71 2.54
N LYS A 156 -8.66 17.98 1.41
CA LYS A 156 -8.16 18.44 0.12
C LYS A 156 -8.75 19.79 -0.27
N LYS A 157 -10.07 19.94 -0.19
CA LYS A 157 -10.77 21.21 -0.49
C LYS A 157 -10.34 22.34 0.45
N ALA A 158 -10.15 22.04 1.74
CA ALA A 158 -9.71 23.02 2.72
C ALA A 158 -8.27 23.49 2.44
N PHE A 159 -7.37 22.58 2.10
CA PHE A 159 -6.00 22.91 1.73
C PHE A 159 -5.94 23.78 0.46
N GLU A 160 -6.71 23.44 -0.58
CA GLU A 160 -6.81 24.26 -1.80
C GLU A 160 -7.30 25.68 -1.51
N ARG A 161 -8.30 25.84 -0.63
CA ARG A 161 -8.86 27.16 -0.25
C ARG A 161 -7.87 28.01 0.53
N GLU A 162 -7.08 27.39 1.43
CA GLU A 162 -6.15 28.09 2.30
C GLU A 162 -4.73 28.18 1.70
N GLY A 163 -4.52 27.65 0.47
CA GLY A 163 -3.23 27.70 -0.22
C GLY A 163 -2.18 26.77 0.40
N VAL A 164 -2.58 25.71 1.10
CA VAL A 164 -1.66 24.69 1.61
C VAL A 164 -1.30 23.74 0.48
N GLY A 165 -0.02 23.72 0.10
CA GLY A 165 0.49 22.86 -0.97
C GLY A 165 0.54 21.38 -0.55
N ILE A 166 0.04 20.50 -1.44
CA ILE A 166 0.27 19.06 -1.40
C ILE A 166 1.38 18.79 -2.43
N PRO A 167 2.57 18.36 -2.02
CA PRO A 167 3.71 18.28 -2.92
C PRO A 167 3.59 17.16 -3.94
N PHE A 168 4.09 17.42 -5.14
CA PHE A 168 4.44 16.37 -6.09
C PHE A 168 5.80 15.77 -5.75
N PRO A 169 6.10 14.52 -6.16
CA PRO A 169 7.44 13.96 -5.99
C PRO A 169 8.50 14.89 -6.59
N GLN A 170 9.37 15.42 -5.75
CA GLN A 170 10.47 16.32 -6.16
C GLN A 170 11.71 15.48 -6.48
N ARG A 171 12.36 15.75 -7.63
CA ARG A 171 13.67 15.19 -7.98
C ARG A 171 14.59 16.33 -8.36
N GLU A 172 15.63 16.54 -7.58
CA GLU A 172 16.69 17.45 -7.93
C GLU A 172 17.67 16.76 -8.88
N LEU A 173 17.78 17.27 -10.11
CA LEU A 173 18.74 16.80 -11.10
C LEU A 173 19.98 17.70 -11.03
N SER A 174 20.97 17.32 -10.21
CA SER A 174 22.26 18.00 -10.23
C SER A 174 23.08 17.50 -11.42
N HIS A 175 23.29 18.35 -12.41
CA HIS A 175 24.28 18.14 -13.46
C HIS A 175 25.66 18.43 -12.87
N ARG A 176 26.38 17.37 -12.55
CA ARG A 176 27.81 17.50 -12.23
C ARG A 176 28.55 17.71 -13.54
N THR A 177 28.78 18.97 -13.88
CA THR A 177 29.66 19.30 -14.98
C THR A 177 31.09 19.24 -14.44
N ASP A 178 31.71 18.08 -14.49
CA ASP A 178 33.17 17.97 -14.33
C ASP A 178 33.82 18.55 -15.56
N VAL A 179 34.00 19.88 -15.55
CA VAL A 179 34.92 20.54 -16.48
C VAL A 179 36.27 20.53 -15.79
N ASP A 180 36.93 19.40 -15.85
CA ASP A 180 38.38 19.35 -15.58
C ASP A 180 39.10 19.82 -16.86
N ARG A 181 39.19 21.14 -16.97
CA ARG A 181 39.99 21.77 -17.99
C ARG A 181 41.38 21.97 -17.41
N THR A 182 42.18 20.92 -17.46
CA THR A 182 43.62 21.05 -17.25
C THR A 182 44.19 21.72 -18.47
N GLU A 183 44.29 23.04 -18.43
CA GLU A 183 45.17 23.80 -19.31
C GLU A 183 46.63 23.54 -18.89
N SER A 184 47.25 22.55 -19.51
CA SER A 184 48.70 22.47 -19.51
C SER A 184 49.23 23.31 -20.67
N ASN A 185 49.57 24.55 -20.34
CA ASN A 185 50.40 25.39 -21.15
C ASN A 185 51.83 24.86 -21.03
N ASP A 186 52.38 24.25 -22.06
CA ASP A 186 53.82 24.15 -22.21
C ASP A 186 54.22 24.48 -23.65
N SER A 187 54.76 25.68 -23.73
CA SER A 187 55.43 26.22 -24.91
C SER A 187 56.87 25.71 -24.89
N THR A 188 57.25 24.84 -25.81
CA THR A 188 58.65 24.87 -26.29
C THR A 188 58.75 24.28 -27.70
N SER A 189 59.11 25.13 -28.58
CA SER A 189 59.55 24.94 -29.95
C SER A 189 60.61 23.82 -30.12
N ARG A 190 60.45 22.97 -31.13
CA ARG A 190 61.56 22.69 -32.03
C ARG A 190 61.08 22.00 -33.32
N VAL A 191 61.43 22.70 -34.39
CA VAL A 191 61.43 22.31 -35.79
C VAL A 191 62.32 21.09 -36.03
N VAL A 192 61.89 20.11 -36.80
CA VAL A 192 62.63 19.44 -37.88
C VAL A 192 61.65 18.50 -38.64
N SER A 193 61.47 18.73 -39.93
CA SER A 193 60.91 17.83 -40.96
C SER A 193 62.07 17.09 -41.65
N PRO A 194 61.85 16.26 -42.66
CA PRO A 194 60.95 15.09 -42.85
C PRO A 194 61.75 13.83 -43.31
N ARG A 195 61.10 12.66 -43.38
CA ARG A 195 61.37 11.63 -44.47
C ARG A 195 60.36 10.45 -44.36
N THR A 196 59.62 10.33 -45.41
CA THR A 196 59.31 9.17 -46.27
C THR A 196 59.68 7.76 -45.78
N ASP A 197 58.77 6.84 -45.72
CA ASP A 197 58.51 5.74 -46.70
C ASP A 197 57.61 4.65 -46.08
N SER A 198 56.56 4.35 -46.75
CA SER A 198 56.22 3.11 -47.41
C SER A 198 55.76 1.90 -46.59
N ALA A 199 54.64 1.40 -47.06
CA ALA A 199 54.14 0.01 -47.04
C ALA A 199 53.05 -0.38 -46.03
N ALA A 200 51.86 -0.49 -46.56
CA ALA A 200 50.84 -1.49 -46.19
C ALA A 200 51.21 -2.88 -46.78
N PRO A 201 50.43 -3.91 -46.63
CA PRO A 201 49.27 -4.28 -45.81
C PRO A 201 49.40 -5.67 -45.15
N THR A 202 48.43 -6.12 -44.37
CA THR A 202 47.80 -7.45 -44.46
C THR A 202 46.72 -7.70 -43.40
N GLU A 203 45.69 -8.19 -43.93
CA GLU A 203 44.49 -8.88 -43.43
C GLU A 203 44.69 -9.86 -42.28
N SER A 204 43.65 -10.02 -41.46
CA SER A 204 42.84 -11.24 -41.28
C SER A 204 41.95 -11.10 -40.05
N THR A 205 40.65 -11.10 -40.23
CA THR A 205 39.70 -12.21 -40.10
C THR A 205 39.44 -12.74 -38.71
N GLY A 206 38.18 -12.74 -38.31
CA GLY A 206 37.56 -13.53 -37.26
C GLY A 206 36.53 -12.74 -36.47
N ALA A 207 35.35 -12.64 -36.79
CA ALA A 207 34.17 -13.52 -36.85
C ALA A 207 33.65 -13.92 -35.47
N SER A 208 32.37 -13.67 -35.38
CA SER A 208 31.30 -14.34 -34.63
C SER A 208 31.12 -13.85 -33.19
N ASP A 209 29.99 -13.68 -32.61
CA ASP A 209 28.61 -14.12 -32.90
C ASP A 209 27.69 -13.49 -31.87
N SER A 210 26.68 -12.81 -32.26
CA SER A 210 25.27 -13.12 -32.13
C SER A 210 24.75 -13.50 -30.75
N ALA A 211 23.83 -12.70 -30.23
CA ALA A 211 22.49 -13.17 -29.90
C ALA A 211 21.61 -12.03 -29.37
N ALA A 212 20.61 -11.70 -30.12
CA ALA A 212 19.45 -10.92 -29.72
C ALA A 212 18.40 -11.82 -29.05
N PRO A 213 17.50 -11.23 -28.20
CA PRO A 213 16.43 -11.97 -27.54
C PRO A 213 15.21 -12.17 -28.44
N PRO A 214 14.36 -13.18 -28.23
CA PRO A 214 13.15 -13.39 -29.01
C PRO A 214 11.96 -12.58 -28.45
N ALA A 215 11.20 -12.06 -29.38
CA ALA A 215 9.91 -11.42 -29.24
C ALA A 215 8.79 -12.44 -29.03
N ASP A 216 7.81 -12.00 -28.24
CA ASP A 216 6.37 -12.01 -28.48
C ASP A 216 5.75 -13.13 -29.32
N ARG A 217 4.75 -13.78 -28.72
CA ARG A 217 3.58 -14.31 -29.44
C ARG A 217 2.38 -14.52 -28.50
N SER A 218 1.42 -13.60 -28.61
CA SER A 218 0.01 -13.96 -28.43
C SER A 218 -0.49 -14.75 -29.64
N PRO A 219 -1.45 -15.65 -29.47
CA PRO A 219 -2.61 -15.75 -30.34
C PRO A 219 -3.89 -15.84 -29.48
N GLY A 220 -5.01 -15.21 -29.78
CA GLY A 220 -5.69 -15.24 -31.07
C GLY A 220 -7.06 -15.85 -30.82
N ALA A 221 -8.06 -15.06 -31.04
CA ALA A 221 -9.49 -15.35 -30.96
C ALA A 221 -9.95 -16.53 -31.87
N ALA A 222 -11.01 -17.18 -31.43
CA ALA A 222 -12.08 -17.78 -32.23
C ALA A 222 -13.21 -18.19 -31.26
N ASP A 223 -14.38 -17.59 -31.28
CA ASP A 223 -15.46 -17.59 -32.29
C ASP A 223 -16.35 -18.86 -32.17
N ARG A 224 -17.63 -18.52 -32.15
CA ARG A 224 -18.84 -19.27 -32.49
C ARG A 224 -19.71 -19.86 -31.39
N THR A 225 -20.84 -19.16 -31.28
CA THR A 225 -22.18 -19.56 -31.79
C THR A 225 -22.83 -20.67 -30.95
N ASP A 226 -24.01 -20.66 -30.55
CA ASP A 226 -25.29 -20.25 -31.13
C ASP A 226 -26.39 -21.08 -30.42
N THR A 227 -27.57 -20.55 -30.37
CA THR A 227 -28.87 -21.25 -30.25
C THR A 227 -29.24 -21.87 -28.89
N GLY A 228 -30.34 -21.44 -28.37
CA GLY A 228 -31.72 -21.79 -28.55
C GLY A 228 -32.40 -21.84 -27.22
N GLU A 229 -33.34 -21.01 -26.99
CA GLU A 229 -34.78 -21.18 -27.06
C GLU A 229 -35.43 -22.17 -26.06
N SER A 230 -36.36 -21.56 -25.35
CA SER A 230 -37.66 -22.11 -24.87
C SER A 230 -37.69 -23.06 -23.69
N THR A 231 -38.19 -22.71 -22.61
CA THR A 231 -39.61 -22.77 -22.10
C THR A 231 -39.66 -22.14 -20.73
#